data_cd5b4e97b7e45885de94e718405e4728
#
_entry.id   cd5b4e97b7e45885de94e718405e4728
#
_cell.length_a   1.000
_cell.length_b   1.000
_cell.length_c   1.000
_cell.angle_alpha   90.00
_cell.angle_beta   90.00
_cell.angle_gamma   90.00
#
_symmetry.space_group_name_H-M   'P 1'
#
loop_
_entity.id
_entity.type
_entity.pdbx_description
1 polymer ?
#
loop_
_entity_poly.entity_id
_entity_poly.type
_entity_poly.pdbx_seq_one_letter_code
_entity_poly.pdbx_strand_id
1 'polypeptide(L)'
;MRACALICALLAAMLPLRANSLELQSIARAAADYNNPNAHLAEMFRAALLDTGKLAEYAPDGTAYIKTGDIPAEWLRDASAQARPYLFFAKDDPDTRKLLRAIIARMVKYIQIDPYANAFTLDYRVWEEKFELDSLAYPVTLSWSYWKTTGDESIFTPDFQKALDAILATMQREQDHPRDSRYTHKELPNDGKGNPVGYTGMIWTGFRPSDDACYYNFLIPSEMFAVVALGDMAEIERSVYHNVIKANEAISLRDEVQRGIQTYGLVLVPKYGYIYAYEVDGLGHAILTDDANIPSLLSAPYIGYTTPNDRYYQNTRRFLLSSDNPSFYQGEVARGIGSFHTPDHWIWPLALIMEGLTATTSSEKQDVLTQLLASDPGDHLLHESFDPDDPKRFTREDFGWPNALFSEFVLTQFQGQPEIPMGDTSDLEFRSE
;
A
#
# COMPACT_ATOMS: atom_id res chain seq x y z
N MET A 1 59.82 21.90 -43.38
CA MET A 1 59.56 21.89 -41.95
C MET A 1 58.03 21.97 -41.71
N ARG A 2 57.39 20.85 -41.44
CA ARG A 2 55.97 20.81 -41.15
C ARG A 2 55.81 20.18 -39.75
N ALA A 3 55.29 20.96 -38.82
CA ALA A 3 55.01 20.54 -37.46
C ALA A 3 53.67 19.79 -37.43
N CYS A 4 53.74 18.51 -37.03
CA CYS A 4 52.49 17.74 -36.68
C CYS A 4 52.14 18.04 -35.22
N ALA A 5 50.97 18.64 -35.01
CA ALA A 5 50.39 18.77 -33.69
C ALA A 5 49.57 17.49 -33.36
N LEU A 6 50.00 16.75 -32.33
CA LEU A 6 49.27 15.62 -31.75
C LEU A 6 48.15 16.17 -30.86
N ILE A 7 46.91 15.93 -31.25
CA ILE A 7 45.76 16.17 -30.40
C ILE A 7 45.48 14.86 -29.63
N CYS A 8 45.84 14.82 -28.34
CA CYS A 8 45.40 13.78 -27.40
C CYS A 8 43.94 14.05 -27.01
N ALA A 9 43.02 13.28 -27.57
CA ALA A 9 41.66 13.24 -27.10
C ALA A 9 41.59 12.39 -25.82
N LEU A 10 41.40 13.05 -24.67
CA LEU A 10 40.99 12.37 -23.43
C LEU A 10 39.55 11.88 -23.57
N LEU A 11 39.37 10.60 -23.84
CA LEU A 11 38.09 9.90 -23.57
C LEU A 11 38.01 9.72 -22.06
N ALA A 12 37.28 10.62 -21.40
CA ALA A 12 36.77 10.36 -20.08
C ALA A 12 35.72 9.25 -20.20
N ALA A 13 36.06 8.03 -19.82
CA ALA A 13 35.09 6.96 -19.64
C ALA A 13 34.16 7.40 -18.52
N MET A 14 32.90 7.76 -18.84
CA MET A 14 31.84 7.85 -17.90
C MET A 14 31.55 6.41 -17.44
N LEU A 15 32.17 6.04 -16.31
CA LEU A 15 31.68 4.89 -15.54
C LEU A 15 30.24 5.22 -15.14
N PRO A 16 29.29 4.31 -15.34
CA PRO A 16 27.95 4.52 -14.79
C PRO A 16 28.12 4.68 -13.27
N LEU A 17 27.63 5.80 -12.72
CA LEU A 17 27.43 5.94 -11.29
C LEU A 17 26.55 4.74 -10.89
N ARG A 18 27.14 3.75 -10.24
CA ARG A 18 26.39 2.78 -9.48
C ARG A 18 25.60 3.60 -8.46
N ALA A 19 24.29 3.57 -8.54
CA ALA A 19 23.43 4.03 -7.46
C ALA A 19 23.98 3.40 -6.18
N ASN A 20 24.39 4.21 -5.20
CA ASN A 20 24.82 3.72 -3.91
C ASN A 20 23.56 3.17 -3.22
N SER A 21 23.41 1.85 -3.27
CA SER A 21 22.39 1.18 -2.46
C SER A 21 22.56 1.59 -1.01
N LEU A 22 21.46 1.94 -0.36
CA LEU A 22 21.47 2.42 1.01
C LEU A 22 21.62 1.21 1.93
N GLU A 23 22.84 0.95 2.41
CA GLU A 23 23.10 -0.13 3.35
C GLU A 23 22.83 0.33 4.78
N LEU A 24 21.67 -0.04 5.30
CA LEU A 24 21.32 0.14 6.72
C LEU A 24 21.90 -1.01 7.53
N GLN A 25 22.91 -0.71 8.36
CA GLN A 25 23.67 -1.75 9.07
C GLN A 25 22.84 -2.61 10.02
N SER A 26 21.80 -2.06 10.64
CA SER A 26 20.90 -2.82 11.51
C SER A 26 20.07 -3.83 10.73
N ILE A 27 19.56 -3.42 9.58
CA ILE A 27 18.74 -4.26 8.68
C ILE A 27 19.63 -5.32 8.04
N ALA A 28 20.84 -4.94 7.59
CA ALA A 28 21.81 -5.89 7.05
C ALA A 28 22.22 -6.94 8.09
N ARG A 29 22.41 -6.55 9.37
CA ARG A 29 22.66 -7.49 10.47
C ARG A 29 21.46 -8.38 10.73
N ALA A 30 20.25 -7.83 10.83
CA ALA A 30 19.04 -8.63 11.04
C ALA A 30 18.84 -9.67 9.93
N ALA A 31 19.09 -9.28 8.67
CA ALA A 31 19.07 -10.19 7.54
C ALA A 31 20.17 -11.29 7.65
N ALA A 32 21.40 -10.92 8.01
CA ALA A 32 22.52 -11.86 8.15
C ALA A 32 22.35 -12.82 9.32
N ASP A 33 21.85 -12.33 10.46
CA ASP A 33 21.69 -13.09 11.69
C ASP A 33 20.44 -14.00 11.66
N TYR A 34 19.54 -13.80 10.69
CA TYR A 34 18.38 -14.65 10.54
C TYR A 34 18.79 -16.08 10.21
N ASN A 35 18.52 -16.97 11.12
CA ASN A 35 18.81 -18.39 11.00
C ASN A 35 17.51 -19.21 11.14
N ASN A 36 17.16 -19.94 10.10
CA ASN A 36 15.99 -20.82 10.07
C ASN A 36 16.42 -22.21 9.60
N PRO A 37 15.90 -23.31 10.21
CA PRO A 37 16.14 -24.67 9.72
C PRO A 37 15.79 -24.87 8.24
N ASN A 38 14.80 -24.13 7.73
CA ASN A 38 14.52 -24.05 6.30
C ASN A 38 15.45 -23.00 5.67
N ALA A 39 16.52 -23.48 5.01
CA ALA A 39 17.50 -22.62 4.35
C ALA A 39 16.88 -21.74 3.26
N HIS A 40 15.90 -22.26 2.50
CA HIS A 40 15.21 -21.50 1.46
C HIS A 40 14.45 -20.30 2.03
N LEU A 41 13.69 -20.49 3.12
CA LEU A 41 13.05 -19.37 3.83
C LEU A 41 14.08 -18.33 4.29
N ALA A 42 15.23 -18.79 4.79
CA ALA A 42 16.28 -17.86 5.25
C ALA A 42 16.87 -17.02 4.10
N GLU A 43 17.05 -17.61 2.94
CA GLU A 43 17.55 -16.92 1.74
C GLU A 43 16.52 -15.91 1.21
N MET A 44 15.27 -16.31 1.04
CA MET A 44 14.18 -15.42 0.62
C MET A 44 13.99 -14.26 1.60
N PHE A 45 13.95 -14.52 2.91
CA PHE A 45 13.81 -13.45 3.91
C PHE A 45 14.96 -12.45 3.86
N ARG A 46 16.21 -12.91 3.72
CA ARG A 46 17.38 -12.01 3.59
C ARG A 46 17.28 -11.16 2.35
N ALA A 47 16.95 -11.75 1.21
CA ALA A 47 16.80 -11.04 -0.05
C ALA A 47 15.70 -9.98 0.05
N ALA A 48 14.52 -10.36 0.53
CA ALA A 48 13.34 -9.51 0.67
C ALA A 48 13.56 -8.36 1.66
N LEU A 49 14.15 -8.60 2.84
CA LEU A 49 14.38 -7.56 3.84
C LEU A 49 15.37 -6.49 3.36
N LEU A 50 16.32 -6.85 2.52
CA LEU A 50 17.31 -5.93 1.95
C LEU A 50 16.82 -5.19 0.71
N ASP A 51 15.71 -5.61 0.12
CA ASP A 51 15.26 -5.13 -1.19
C ASP A 51 14.91 -3.65 -1.20
N THR A 52 14.12 -3.18 -0.23
CA THR A 52 13.79 -1.75 -0.09
C THR A 52 15.05 -0.86 -0.01
N GLY A 53 16.11 -1.31 0.68
CA GLY A 53 17.38 -0.57 0.77
C GLY A 53 18.11 -0.46 -0.56
N LYS A 54 17.93 -1.41 -1.48
CA LYS A 54 18.49 -1.36 -2.84
C LYS A 54 17.73 -0.38 -3.73
N LEU A 55 16.42 -0.20 -3.48
CA LEU A 55 15.54 0.66 -4.25
C LEU A 55 15.51 2.10 -3.72
N ALA A 56 16.02 2.35 -2.49
CA ALA A 56 16.02 3.64 -1.83
C ALA A 56 17.29 4.44 -2.10
N GLU A 57 17.17 5.75 -2.31
CA GLU A 57 18.29 6.67 -2.41
C GLU A 57 17.97 8.03 -1.76
N TYR A 58 18.99 8.68 -1.16
CA TYR A 58 18.84 10.06 -0.70
C TYR A 58 18.92 11.04 -1.85
N ALA A 59 17.92 11.93 -1.94
CA ALA A 59 17.93 13.06 -2.85
C ALA A 59 18.81 14.22 -2.30
N PRO A 60 19.27 15.13 -3.19
CA PRO A 60 20.11 16.27 -2.77
C PRO A 60 19.49 17.21 -1.74
N ASP A 61 18.16 17.22 -1.62
CA ASP A 61 17.39 18.03 -0.65
C ASP A 61 17.22 17.35 0.71
N GLY A 62 17.84 16.19 0.91
CA GLY A 62 17.83 15.42 2.16
C GLY A 62 16.59 14.52 2.32
N THR A 63 15.67 14.49 1.36
CA THR A 63 14.59 13.51 1.31
C THR A 63 15.10 12.17 0.78
N ALA A 64 14.33 11.09 0.95
CA ALA A 64 14.66 9.79 0.36
C ALA A 64 13.57 9.37 -0.63
N TYR A 65 14.02 8.87 -1.76
CA TYR A 65 13.20 8.37 -2.88
C TYR A 65 13.28 6.85 -2.91
N ILE A 66 12.15 6.19 -3.04
CA ILE A 66 12.08 4.73 -3.20
C ILE A 66 11.46 4.43 -4.57
N LYS A 67 12.23 3.82 -5.46
CA LYS A 67 11.65 3.27 -6.69
C LYS A 67 10.70 2.13 -6.39
N THR A 68 9.63 2.03 -7.14
CA THR A 68 8.70 0.92 -7.03
C THR A 68 9.33 -0.42 -7.46
N GLY A 69 10.43 -0.36 -8.21
CA GLY A 69 11.19 -1.49 -8.74
C GLY A 69 11.82 -1.13 -10.07
N ASP A 70 11.47 -1.84 -11.13
CA ASP A 70 11.94 -1.63 -12.51
C ASP A 70 11.41 -0.35 -13.18
N ILE A 71 10.40 0.32 -12.60
CA ILE A 71 9.87 1.59 -13.07
C ILE A 71 10.60 2.74 -12.34
N PRO A 72 11.14 3.77 -13.06
CA PRO A 72 11.88 4.88 -12.45
C PRO A 72 10.93 5.95 -11.87
N ALA A 73 9.95 5.54 -11.10
CA ALA A 73 8.99 6.38 -10.41
C ALA A 73 8.71 5.84 -9.00
N GLU A 74 8.20 6.71 -8.13
CA GLU A 74 7.81 6.42 -6.77
C GLU A 74 6.31 6.66 -6.63
N TRP A 75 5.56 5.60 -6.33
CA TRP A 75 4.17 5.66 -5.93
C TRP A 75 4.07 5.94 -4.44
N LEU A 76 3.13 6.77 -4.03
CA LEU A 76 2.86 7.06 -2.61
C LEU A 76 2.50 5.79 -1.83
N ARG A 77 1.69 4.94 -2.40
CA ARG A 77 1.30 3.62 -1.88
C ARG A 77 2.52 2.71 -1.71
N ASP A 78 3.24 2.47 -2.79
CA ASP A 78 4.37 1.52 -2.82
C ASP A 78 5.48 1.94 -1.90
N ALA A 79 5.89 3.20 -1.92
CA ALA A 79 6.94 3.71 -1.05
C ALA A 79 6.56 3.60 0.44
N SER A 80 5.29 3.84 0.79
CA SER A 80 4.79 3.65 2.15
C SER A 80 4.84 2.18 2.57
N ALA A 81 4.36 1.28 1.70
CA ALA A 81 4.34 -0.15 1.95
C ALA A 81 5.76 -0.75 2.02
N GLN A 82 6.67 -0.32 1.13
CA GLN A 82 8.08 -0.73 1.15
C GLN A 82 8.82 -0.25 2.39
N ALA A 83 8.52 0.95 2.89
CA ALA A 83 9.13 1.50 4.10
C ALA A 83 8.62 0.86 5.40
N ARG A 84 7.39 0.33 5.40
CA ARG A 84 6.69 -0.15 6.61
C ARG A 84 7.46 -1.20 7.41
N PRO A 85 8.07 -2.27 6.85
CA PRO A 85 8.81 -3.25 7.63
C PRO A 85 10.01 -2.68 8.36
N TYR A 86 10.56 -1.55 7.90
CA TYR A 86 11.69 -0.89 8.56
C TYR A 86 11.31 -0.24 9.89
N LEU A 87 10.02 -0.07 10.18
CA LEU A 87 9.53 0.37 11.49
C LEU A 87 9.94 -0.58 12.62
N PHE A 88 10.09 -1.88 12.37
CA PHE A 88 10.60 -2.83 13.37
C PHE A 88 11.98 -2.46 13.92
N PHE A 89 12.79 -1.76 13.12
CA PHE A 89 14.15 -1.37 13.46
C PHE A 89 14.25 0.09 13.92
N ALA A 90 13.24 0.91 13.62
CA ALA A 90 13.30 2.36 13.80
C ALA A 90 13.45 2.79 15.27
N LYS A 91 12.94 2.01 16.24
CA LYS A 91 13.02 2.36 17.66
C LYS A 91 14.47 2.44 18.14
N ASP A 92 15.32 1.53 17.72
CA ASP A 92 16.67 1.35 18.25
C ASP A 92 17.78 1.79 17.26
N ASP A 93 17.42 2.04 15.99
CA ASP A 93 18.37 2.42 14.95
C ASP A 93 18.16 3.85 14.43
N PRO A 94 19.09 4.78 14.72
CA PRO A 94 19.04 6.16 14.25
C PRO A 94 19.08 6.30 12.72
N ASP A 95 19.78 5.42 12.01
CA ASP A 95 19.91 5.50 10.56
C ASP A 95 18.62 5.08 9.88
N THR A 96 17.95 4.04 10.39
CA THR A 96 16.61 3.65 9.94
C THR A 96 15.59 4.77 10.21
N ARG A 97 15.62 5.40 11.39
CA ARG A 97 14.77 6.57 11.67
C ARG A 97 15.03 7.72 10.70
N LYS A 98 16.31 7.98 10.39
CA LYS A 98 16.68 9.03 9.43
C LYS A 98 16.10 8.74 8.04
N LEU A 99 16.18 7.49 7.57
CA LEU A 99 15.61 7.09 6.29
C LEU A 99 14.09 7.28 6.28
N LEU A 100 13.38 6.76 7.27
CA LEU A 100 11.92 6.86 7.35
C LEU A 100 11.44 8.32 7.39
N ARG A 101 12.12 9.20 8.16
CA ARG A 101 11.83 10.64 8.15
C ARG A 101 12.03 11.26 6.78
N ALA A 102 13.08 10.86 6.08
CA ALA A 102 13.39 11.38 4.74
C ALA A 102 12.35 10.93 3.69
N ILE A 103 11.84 9.70 3.80
CA ILE A 103 10.75 9.18 2.98
C ILE A 103 9.46 9.96 3.25
N ILE A 104 9.06 10.09 4.51
CA ILE A 104 7.86 10.84 4.92
C ILE A 104 7.94 12.30 4.43
N ALA A 105 9.09 12.96 4.62
CA ALA A 105 9.29 14.33 4.16
C ALA A 105 9.14 14.47 2.63
N ARG A 106 9.47 13.44 1.87
CA ARG A 106 9.29 13.41 0.42
C ARG A 106 7.82 13.30 0.04
N MET A 107 7.08 12.39 0.66
CA MET A 107 5.64 12.21 0.43
C MET A 107 4.86 13.49 0.74
N VAL A 108 5.24 14.20 1.80
CA VAL A 108 4.67 15.53 2.14
C VAL A 108 4.83 16.52 1.00
N LYS A 109 5.97 16.55 0.31
CA LYS A 109 6.17 17.41 -0.85
C LYS A 109 5.32 16.99 -2.05
N TYR A 110 5.20 15.68 -2.31
CA TYR A 110 4.35 15.16 -3.38
C TYR A 110 2.89 15.57 -3.23
N ILE A 111 2.34 15.40 -2.03
CA ILE A 111 0.95 15.79 -1.71
C ILE A 111 0.73 17.30 -1.91
N GLN A 112 1.72 18.13 -1.57
CA GLN A 112 1.63 19.58 -1.77
C GLN A 112 1.78 20.00 -3.23
N ILE A 113 2.45 19.20 -4.07
CA ILE A 113 2.55 19.44 -5.52
C ILE A 113 1.23 19.10 -6.16
N ASP A 114 0.70 17.91 -5.95
CA ASP A 114 -0.56 17.46 -6.52
C ASP A 114 -1.17 16.31 -5.68
N PRO A 115 -2.26 16.54 -4.93
CA PRO A 115 -2.93 15.49 -4.16
C PRO A 115 -3.74 14.50 -5.03
N TYR A 116 -3.87 14.73 -6.34
CA TYR A 116 -4.50 13.80 -7.26
C TYR A 116 -3.50 12.86 -7.95
N ALA A 117 -2.21 13.16 -7.88
CA ALA A 117 -1.18 12.33 -8.47
C ALA A 117 -0.80 11.18 -7.53
N ASN A 118 -0.68 9.97 -8.08
CA ASN A 118 -0.29 8.76 -7.37
C ASN A 118 1.22 8.49 -7.45
N ALA A 119 1.92 8.96 -8.51
CA ALA A 119 3.34 8.68 -8.72
C ALA A 119 4.15 9.90 -9.18
N PHE A 120 5.43 9.93 -8.76
CA PHE A 120 6.35 11.03 -9.01
C PHE A 120 7.76 10.53 -9.37
N THR A 121 8.48 11.36 -10.12
CA THR A 121 9.90 11.14 -10.42
C THR A 121 10.80 11.65 -9.30
N LEU A 122 12.09 11.27 -9.33
CA LEU A 122 13.10 11.75 -8.38
C LEU A 122 13.18 13.29 -8.31
N ASP A 123 12.97 13.98 -9.43
CA ASP A 123 13.00 15.44 -9.55
C ASP A 123 11.61 16.11 -9.36
N TYR A 124 10.69 15.43 -8.66
CA TYR A 124 9.37 15.92 -8.26
C TYR A 124 8.39 16.21 -9.40
N ARG A 125 8.61 15.70 -10.60
CA ARG A 125 7.58 15.78 -11.65
C ARG A 125 6.53 14.70 -11.41
N VAL A 126 5.29 15.02 -11.67
CA VAL A 126 4.21 14.04 -11.73
C VAL A 126 4.56 13.02 -12.81
N TRP A 127 4.63 11.75 -12.44
CA TRP A 127 4.79 10.62 -13.34
C TRP A 127 3.44 10.14 -13.83
N GLU A 128 2.50 10.02 -12.89
CA GLU A 128 1.13 9.58 -13.15
C GLU A 128 0.16 10.35 -12.26
N GLU A 129 -0.97 10.79 -12.84
CA GLU A 129 -2.02 11.58 -12.17
C GLU A 129 -3.31 10.75 -12.12
N LYS A 130 -3.23 9.52 -11.61
CA LYS A 130 -4.38 8.68 -11.31
C LYS A 130 -4.82 8.93 -9.88
N PHE A 131 -6.05 9.45 -9.71
CA PHE A 131 -6.57 9.68 -8.37
C PHE A 131 -6.99 8.37 -7.73
N GLU A 132 -6.20 7.95 -6.77
CA GLU A 132 -6.38 6.80 -5.91
C GLU A 132 -6.52 7.27 -4.48
N LEU A 133 -7.62 6.92 -3.83
CA LEU A 133 -7.89 7.33 -2.45
C LEU A 133 -6.83 6.81 -1.46
N ASP A 134 -6.35 5.59 -1.69
CA ASP A 134 -5.30 4.98 -0.87
C ASP A 134 -3.95 5.71 -0.98
N SER A 135 -3.62 6.33 -2.12
CA SER A 135 -2.42 7.15 -2.28
C SER A 135 -2.36 8.33 -1.31
N LEU A 136 -3.51 8.81 -0.82
CA LEU A 136 -3.59 9.82 0.24
C LEU A 136 -3.60 9.21 1.65
N ALA A 137 -4.13 7.99 1.82
CA ALA A 137 -4.20 7.32 3.12
C ALA A 137 -2.84 6.77 3.58
N TYR A 138 -2.06 6.16 2.69
CA TYR A 138 -0.78 5.53 3.00
C TYR A 138 0.24 6.45 3.68
N PRO A 139 0.50 7.69 3.22
CA PRO A 139 1.44 8.58 3.90
C PRO A 139 1.01 8.98 5.31
N VAL A 140 -0.30 9.11 5.56
CA VAL A 140 -0.84 9.43 6.87
C VAL A 140 -0.62 8.27 7.84
N THR A 141 -1.01 7.05 7.45
CA THR A 141 -0.90 5.86 8.30
C THR A 141 0.56 5.46 8.54
N LEU A 142 1.45 5.57 7.54
CA LEU A 142 2.89 5.36 7.74
C LEU A 142 3.46 6.35 8.77
N SER A 143 3.11 7.63 8.66
CA SER A 143 3.59 8.68 9.57
C SER A 143 3.08 8.48 10.99
N TRP A 144 1.83 8.10 11.15
CA TRP A 144 1.24 7.76 12.44
C TRP A 144 1.91 6.52 13.05
N SER A 145 2.08 5.44 12.27
CA SER A 145 2.76 4.21 12.71
C SER A 145 4.23 4.49 13.11
N TYR A 146 4.93 5.35 12.37
CA TYR A 146 6.28 5.82 12.73
C TYR A 146 6.28 6.52 14.09
N TRP A 147 5.38 7.47 14.29
CA TRP A 147 5.27 8.19 15.56
C TRP A 147 4.96 7.24 16.73
N LYS A 148 3.97 6.35 16.56
CA LYS A 148 3.60 5.38 17.61
C LYS A 148 4.73 4.40 17.94
N THR A 149 5.52 4.01 16.94
CA THR A 149 6.65 3.10 17.13
C THR A 149 7.84 3.75 17.81
N THR A 150 8.15 5.00 17.46
CA THR A 150 9.39 5.68 17.85
C THR A 150 9.22 6.74 18.92
N GLY A 151 8.03 7.30 19.06
CA GLY A 151 7.76 8.50 19.86
C GLY A 151 8.33 9.79 19.24
N ASP A 152 8.86 9.75 18.02
CA ASP A 152 9.51 10.87 17.35
C ASP A 152 8.49 11.74 16.61
N GLU A 153 8.22 12.93 17.13
CA GLU A 153 7.31 13.93 16.57
C GLU A 153 7.99 14.87 15.55
N SER A 154 9.28 14.72 15.30
CA SER A 154 10.05 15.65 14.44
C SER A 154 9.59 15.66 12.98
N ILE A 155 8.86 14.64 12.54
CA ILE A 155 8.24 14.56 11.20
C ILE A 155 7.07 15.55 11.05
N PHE A 156 6.41 15.93 12.13
CA PHE A 156 5.21 16.77 12.12
C PHE A 156 5.58 18.27 12.01
N THR A 157 6.12 18.61 10.87
CA THR A 157 6.50 20.00 10.53
C THR A 157 5.27 20.81 10.09
N PRO A 158 5.37 22.16 9.98
CA PRO A 158 4.30 22.97 9.38
C PRO A 158 3.95 22.55 7.93
N ASP A 159 4.92 22.01 7.17
CA ASP A 159 4.65 21.50 5.82
C ASP A 159 3.90 20.18 5.86
N PHE A 160 4.14 19.33 6.86
CA PHE A 160 3.34 18.13 7.08
C PHE A 160 1.88 18.50 7.38
N GLN A 161 1.63 19.51 8.22
CA GLN A 161 0.26 19.96 8.50
C GLN A 161 -0.45 20.48 7.23
N LYS A 162 0.26 21.22 6.36
CA LYS A 162 -0.31 21.65 5.06
C LYS A 162 -0.66 20.44 4.16
N ALA A 163 0.14 19.36 4.21
CA ALA A 163 -0.18 18.15 3.48
C ALA A 163 -1.45 17.48 4.04
N LEU A 164 -1.62 17.42 5.38
CA LEU A 164 -2.87 16.93 5.99
C LEU A 164 -4.08 17.79 5.57
N ASP A 165 -3.93 19.13 5.55
CA ASP A 165 -4.97 20.03 5.07
C ASP A 165 -5.34 19.77 3.61
N ALA A 166 -4.35 19.50 2.74
CA ALA A 166 -4.57 19.19 1.34
C ALA A 166 -5.29 17.84 1.17
N ILE A 167 -4.88 16.80 1.92
CA ILE A 167 -5.54 15.49 1.94
C ILE A 167 -7.00 15.64 2.35
N LEU A 168 -7.25 16.26 3.50
CA LEU A 168 -8.60 16.43 4.03
C LEU A 168 -9.51 17.19 3.07
N ALA A 169 -9.01 18.30 2.50
CA ALA A 169 -9.77 19.11 1.55
C ALA A 169 -10.06 18.35 0.23
N THR A 170 -9.14 17.48 -0.22
CA THR A 170 -9.35 16.64 -1.39
C THR A 170 -10.40 15.58 -1.11
N MET A 171 -10.28 14.85 -0.01
CA MET A 171 -11.25 13.83 0.39
C MET A 171 -12.66 14.42 0.55
N GLN A 172 -12.79 15.58 1.21
CA GLN A 172 -14.08 16.30 1.36
C GLN A 172 -14.69 16.71 0.00
N ARG A 173 -13.86 17.16 -0.93
CA ARG A 173 -14.32 17.54 -2.28
C ARG A 173 -14.82 16.33 -3.05
N GLU A 174 -14.16 15.21 -2.94
CA GLU A 174 -14.49 13.99 -3.67
C GLU A 174 -15.68 13.21 -3.08
N GLN A 175 -16.25 13.63 -1.94
CA GLN A 175 -17.55 13.09 -1.48
C GLN A 175 -18.69 13.39 -2.46
N ASP A 176 -18.64 14.49 -3.19
CA ASP A 176 -19.60 14.83 -4.25
C ASP A 176 -18.85 15.18 -5.53
N HIS A 177 -18.13 14.21 -6.09
CA HIS A 177 -17.32 14.36 -7.28
C HIS A 177 -18.06 15.04 -8.45
N PRO A 178 -19.32 14.65 -8.79
CA PRO A 178 -20.03 15.29 -9.90
C PRO A 178 -20.29 16.78 -9.71
N ARG A 179 -20.43 17.26 -8.46
CA ARG A 179 -20.74 18.66 -8.15
C ARG A 179 -19.49 19.48 -7.88
N ASP A 180 -18.55 18.95 -7.10
CA ASP A 180 -17.51 19.75 -6.46
C ASP A 180 -16.12 19.53 -7.06
N SER A 181 -15.89 18.40 -7.76
CA SER A 181 -14.60 18.06 -8.34
C SER A 181 -14.44 18.63 -9.76
N ARG A 182 -13.18 18.95 -10.08
CA ARG A 182 -12.76 19.29 -11.46
C ARG A 182 -11.80 18.24 -12.03
N TYR A 183 -11.49 17.21 -11.23
CA TYR A 183 -10.61 16.15 -11.66
C TYR A 183 -11.24 15.38 -12.83
N THR A 184 -10.42 15.11 -13.84
CA THR A 184 -10.77 14.26 -14.99
C THR A 184 -9.53 13.49 -15.43
N HIS A 185 -9.70 12.27 -15.89
CA HIS A 185 -8.61 11.48 -16.45
C HIS A 185 -9.02 10.78 -17.74
N LYS A 186 -8.12 10.77 -18.73
CA LYS A 186 -8.39 10.25 -20.09
C LYS A 186 -8.82 8.78 -20.15
N GLU A 187 -8.49 7.99 -19.15
CA GLU A 187 -8.85 6.56 -19.06
C GLU A 187 -10.23 6.34 -18.47
N LEU A 188 -10.84 7.37 -17.90
CA LEU A 188 -12.17 7.28 -17.32
C LEU A 188 -13.26 7.59 -18.36
N PRO A 189 -14.44 6.94 -18.29
CA PRO A 189 -15.57 7.23 -19.15
C PRO A 189 -16.17 8.63 -18.87
N ASN A 190 -17.15 9.03 -19.68
CA ASN A 190 -17.91 10.27 -19.53
C ASN A 190 -17.02 11.54 -19.51
N ASP A 191 -16.20 11.70 -20.54
CA ASP A 191 -15.25 12.82 -20.67
C ASP A 191 -14.24 12.87 -19.49
N GLY A 192 -13.86 11.71 -19.01
CA GLY A 192 -12.86 11.57 -17.94
C GLY A 192 -13.39 11.70 -16.53
N LYS A 193 -14.71 11.75 -16.33
CA LYS A 193 -15.36 11.97 -15.01
C LYS A 193 -15.76 10.70 -14.28
N GLY A 194 -15.52 9.53 -14.87
CA GLY A 194 -15.99 8.26 -14.31
C GLY A 194 -17.46 7.97 -14.63
N ASN A 195 -17.96 6.84 -14.16
CA ASN A 195 -19.36 6.47 -14.30
C ASN A 195 -20.27 7.30 -13.36
N PRO A 196 -21.56 7.44 -13.65
CA PRO A 196 -22.52 8.10 -12.77
C PRO A 196 -22.54 7.46 -11.37
N VAL A 197 -22.57 8.28 -10.33
CA VAL A 197 -22.63 7.86 -8.94
C VAL A 197 -23.73 8.62 -8.18
N GLY A 198 -24.29 7.97 -7.15
CA GLY A 198 -25.15 8.61 -6.15
C GLY A 198 -24.30 9.19 -5.00
N TYR A 199 -24.84 10.17 -4.28
CA TYR A 199 -24.18 10.64 -3.06
C TYR A 199 -24.29 9.59 -1.95
N THR A 200 -23.18 9.20 -1.36
CA THR A 200 -23.11 8.14 -0.34
C THR A 200 -22.49 8.59 0.99
N GLY A 201 -21.83 9.75 1.00
CA GLY A 201 -20.93 10.17 2.08
C GLY A 201 -19.55 9.53 2.00
N MET A 202 -19.32 8.56 1.11
CA MET A 202 -18.00 8.01 0.80
C MET A 202 -17.24 8.93 -0.17
N ILE A 203 -15.98 8.61 -0.42
CA ILE A 203 -15.05 9.44 -1.20
C ILE A 203 -14.88 8.80 -2.59
N TRP A 204 -15.24 9.53 -3.64
CA TRP A 204 -15.05 9.07 -4.99
C TRP A 204 -13.56 8.85 -5.30
N THR A 205 -13.24 7.74 -5.98
CA THR A 205 -11.91 7.45 -6.49
C THR A 205 -11.96 7.06 -7.96
N GLY A 206 -10.99 7.52 -8.76
CA GLY A 206 -10.94 7.19 -10.19
C GLY A 206 -10.34 5.83 -10.45
N PHE A 207 -9.38 5.43 -9.61
CA PHE A 207 -8.54 4.27 -9.85
C PHE A 207 -8.40 3.41 -8.60
N ARG A 208 -8.11 2.13 -8.84
CA ARG A 208 -7.81 1.10 -7.84
C ARG A 208 -6.33 1.18 -7.42
N PRO A 209 -5.93 0.54 -6.32
CA PRO A 209 -4.52 0.39 -5.97
C PRO A 209 -3.66 -0.35 -7.00
N SER A 210 -4.28 -0.95 -8.02
CA SER A 210 -3.64 -1.56 -9.20
C SER A 210 -3.39 -0.60 -10.35
N ASP A 211 -3.68 0.70 -10.19
CA ASP A 211 -3.69 1.71 -11.24
C ASP A 211 -4.77 1.52 -12.33
N ASP A 212 -5.67 0.54 -12.17
CA ASP A 212 -6.79 0.30 -13.06
C ASP A 212 -7.99 1.20 -12.73
N ALA A 213 -8.71 1.62 -13.76
CA ALA A 213 -9.89 2.44 -13.56
C ALA A 213 -10.99 1.70 -12.78
N CYS A 214 -11.57 2.36 -11.78
CA CYS A 214 -12.77 1.86 -11.11
C CYS A 214 -13.95 1.85 -12.09
N TYR A 215 -14.74 0.80 -12.00
CA TYR A 215 -16.01 0.75 -12.73
C TYR A 215 -17.13 1.43 -11.93
N TYR A 216 -17.22 1.15 -10.62
CA TYR A 216 -18.03 1.91 -9.68
C TYR A 216 -17.09 2.66 -8.72
N ASN A 217 -17.21 3.96 -8.67
CA ASN A 217 -16.18 4.85 -8.15
C ASN A 217 -16.16 5.00 -6.61
N PHE A 218 -16.87 4.16 -5.85
CA PHE A 218 -16.67 4.00 -4.43
C PHE A 218 -16.03 2.62 -4.18
N LEU A 219 -14.71 2.62 -4.01
CA LEU A 219 -13.90 1.43 -3.80
C LEU A 219 -13.86 1.10 -2.31
N ILE A 220 -14.63 0.12 -1.87
CA ILE A 220 -14.85 -0.15 -0.44
C ILE A 220 -13.55 -0.39 0.35
N PRO A 221 -12.56 -1.18 -0.11
CA PRO A 221 -11.33 -1.31 0.66
C PRO A 221 -10.54 -0.01 0.80
N SER A 222 -10.53 0.88 -0.20
CA SER A 222 -9.91 2.22 -0.07
C SER A 222 -10.69 3.13 0.86
N GLU A 223 -12.02 3.03 0.88
CA GLU A 223 -12.86 3.73 1.87
C GLU A 223 -12.57 3.28 3.30
N MET A 224 -12.41 1.96 3.52
CA MET A 224 -12.00 1.39 4.80
C MET A 224 -10.65 1.97 5.26
N PHE A 225 -9.70 2.08 4.34
CA PHE A 225 -8.39 2.63 4.65
C PHE A 225 -8.44 4.14 4.90
N ALA A 226 -9.30 4.88 4.19
CA ALA A 226 -9.54 6.29 4.46
C ALA A 226 -10.15 6.52 5.85
N VAL A 227 -11.05 5.65 6.32
CA VAL A 227 -11.59 5.69 7.70
C VAL A 227 -10.47 5.61 8.72
N VAL A 228 -9.52 4.69 8.56
CA VAL A 228 -8.35 4.56 9.45
C VAL A 228 -7.46 5.80 9.37
N ALA A 229 -7.09 6.22 8.17
CA ALA A 229 -6.23 7.37 7.96
C ALA A 229 -6.81 8.68 8.51
N LEU A 230 -8.13 8.87 8.42
CA LEU A 230 -8.82 10.03 9.01
C LEU A 230 -8.82 9.98 10.55
N GLY A 231 -8.89 8.81 11.14
CA GLY A 231 -8.70 8.60 12.58
C GLY A 231 -7.28 8.98 13.02
N ASP A 232 -6.28 8.49 12.31
CA ASP A 232 -4.86 8.80 12.53
C ASP A 232 -4.58 10.30 12.37
N MET A 233 -5.13 10.92 11.32
CA MET A 233 -5.07 12.37 11.09
C MET A 233 -5.66 13.16 12.25
N ALA A 234 -6.82 12.76 12.74
CA ALA A 234 -7.49 13.42 13.85
C ALA A 234 -6.67 13.32 15.14
N GLU A 235 -6.00 12.20 15.38
CA GLU A 235 -5.10 12.05 16.54
C GLU A 235 -3.87 12.94 16.41
N ILE A 236 -3.24 13.00 15.23
CA ILE A 236 -2.10 13.89 14.96
C ILE A 236 -2.51 15.36 15.15
N GLU A 237 -3.62 15.79 14.56
CA GLU A 237 -4.10 17.16 14.69
C GLU A 237 -4.41 17.54 16.17
N ARG A 238 -5.01 16.63 16.93
CA ARG A 238 -5.35 16.86 18.33
C ARG A 238 -4.14 16.84 19.25
N SER A 239 -3.28 15.84 19.10
CA SER A 239 -2.23 15.54 20.08
C SER A 239 -0.93 16.31 19.80
N VAL A 240 -0.58 16.50 18.52
CA VAL A 240 0.68 17.14 18.11
C VAL A 240 0.48 18.63 17.79
N TYR A 241 -0.48 18.92 16.91
CA TYR A 241 -0.73 20.32 16.50
C TYR A 241 -1.68 21.08 17.43
N HIS A 242 -2.35 20.38 18.37
CA HIS A 242 -3.35 20.95 19.27
C HIS A 242 -4.50 21.65 18.53
N ASN A 243 -4.81 21.20 17.31
CA ASN A 243 -5.83 21.75 16.43
C ASN A 243 -7.13 20.94 16.52
N VAL A 244 -7.92 21.21 17.54
CA VAL A 244 -9.19 20.50 17.80
C VAL A 244 -10.20 20.69 16.65
N ILE A 245 -10.14 21.81 15.93
CA ILE A 245 -11.06 22.07 14.81
C ILE A 245 -10.77 21.09 13.68
N LYS A 246 -9.53 20.99 13.24
CA LYS A 246 -9.13 20.06 12.19
C LYS A 246 -9.31 18.59 12.58
N ALA A 247 -9.00 18.26 13.82
CA ALA A 247 -9.29 16.93 14.35
C ALA A 247 -10.79 16.56 14.24
N ASN A 248 -11.68 17.50 14.57
CA ASN A 248 -13.13 17.26 14.48
C ASN A 248 -13.61 17.22 13.01
N GLU A 249 -13.03 18.00 12.09
CA GLU A 249 -13.32 17.92 10.67
C GLU A 249 -12.96 16.52 10.11
N ALA A 250 -11.79 15.99 10.46
CA ALA A 250 -11.36 14.64 10.05
C ALA A 250 -12.28 13.55 10.63
N ILE A 251 -12.67 13.66 11.91
CA ILE A 251 -13.62 12.72 12.54
C ILE A 251 -15.00 12.79 11.88
N SER A 252 -15.48 14.00 11.54
CA SER A 252 -16.79 14.12 10.86
C SER A 252 -16.79 13.41 9.51
N LEU A 253 -15.74 13.61 8.72
CA LEU A 253 -15.58 12.93 7.43
C LEU A 253 -15.45 11.41 7.62
N ARG A 254 -14.61 10.97 8.57
CA ARG A 254 -14.46 9.54 8.94
C ARG A 254 -15.81 8.87 9.19
N ASP A 255 -16.62 9.51 10.04
CA ASP A 255 -17.91 8.96 10.45
C ASP A 255 -18.94 8.97 9.31
N GLU A 256 -18.86 9.91 8.36
CA GLU A 256 -19.68 9.93 7.15
C GLU A 256 -19.29 8.80 6.20
N VAL A 257 -17.99 8.60 5.94
CA VAL A 257 -17.48 7.50 5.13
C VAL A 257 -17.87 6.15 5.74
N GLN A 258 -17.70 5.99 7.06
CA GLN A 258 -18.07 4.77 7.78
C GLN A 258 -19.57 4.44 7.60
N ARG A 259 -20.45 5.44 7.73
CA ARG A 259 -21.89 5.25 7.48
C ARG A 259 -22.18 4.88 6.03
N GLY A 260 -21.43 5.46 5.08
CA GLY A 260 -21.50 5.12 3.66
C GLY A 260 -21.15 3.65 3.40
N ILE A 261 -20.03 3.18 3.94
CA ILE A 261 -19.60 1.77 3.84
C ILE A 261 -20.69 0.84 4.40
N GLN A 262 -21.23 1.13 5.58
CA GLN A 262 -22.27 0.29 6.20
C GLN A 262 -23.60 0.29 5.43
N THR A 263 -23.92 1.39 4.77
CA THR A 263 -25.20 1.54 4.06
C THR A 263 -25.15 0.94 2.66
N TYR A 264 -24.07 1.14 1.95
CA TYR A 264 -23.92 0.82 0.53
C TYR A 264 -22.95 -0.33 0.26
N GLY A 265 -21.94 -0.51 1.13
CA GLY A 265 -20.85 -1.48 0.94
C GLY A 265 -21.22 -2.91 1.35
N LEU A 266 -22.30 -3.14 2.12
CA LEU A 266 -22.70 -4.47 2.56
C LEU A 266 -23.79 -5.06 1.65
N VAL A 267 -23.54 -6.25 1.10
CA VAL A 267 -24.44 -6.97 0.20
C VAL A 267 -24.79 -8.33 0.79
N LEU A 268 -26.07 -8.70 0.78
CA LEU A 268 -26.52 -10.01 1.23
C LEU A 268 -26.33 -11.06 0.12
N VAL A 269 -25.42 -12.00 0.35
CA VAL A 269 -25.20 -13.17 -0.52
C VAL A 269 -25.72 -14.42 0.21
N PRO A 270 -26.72 -15.14 -0.31
CA PRO A 270 -27.41 -16.23 0.44
C PRO A 270 -26.46 -17.29 1.00
N LYS A 271 -25.37 -17.62 0.31
CA LYS A 271 -24.38 -18.63 0.72
C LYS A 271 -23.49 -18.17 1.87
N TYR A 272 -23.20 -16.86 1.95
CA TYR A 272 -22.20 -16.30 2.86
C TYR A 272 -22.81 -15.42 3.97
N GLY A 273 -24.00 -14.90 3.76
CA GLY A 273 -24.59 -13.82 4.58
C GLY A 273 -24.20 -12.44 4.03
N TYR A 274 -24.17 -11.43 4.88
CA TYR A 274 -23.68 -10.11 4.48
C TYR A 274 -22.17 -10.15 4.27
N ILE A 275 -21.72 -9.70 3.10
CA ILE A 275 -20.31 -9.52 2.72
C ILE A 275 -20.08 -8.08 2.24
N TYR A 276 -18.83 -7.62 2.30
CA TYR A 276 -18.46 -6.36 1.67
C TYR A 276 -18.38 -6.53 0.16
N ALA A 277 -18.93 -5.57 -0.58
CA ALA A 277 -18.68 -5.41 -2.01
C ALA A 277 -17.28 -4.80 -2.22
N TYR A 278 -16.70 -5.02 -3.39
CA TYR A 278 -15.43 -4.40 -3.77
C TYR A 278 -15.63 -2.95 -4.24
N GLU A 279 -16.57 -2.75 -5.16
CA GLU A 279 -16.96 -1.42 -5.66
C GLU A 279 -18.48 -1.25 -5.59
N VAL A 280 -18.94 -0.02 -5.33
CA VAL A 280 -20.35 0.37 -5.39
C VAL A 280 -20.50 1.75 -6.03
N ASP A 281 -21.71 2.07 -6.56
CA ASP A 281 -22.01 3.35 -7.20
C ASP A 281 -22.96 4.26 -6.40
N GLY A 282 -23.48 3.77 -5.29
CA GLY A 282 -24.52 4.49 -4.52
C GLY A 282 -25.89 4.54 -5.19
N LEU A 283 -26.08 3.89 -6.37
CA LEU A 283 -27.33 3.81 -7.12
C LEU A 283 -27.96 2.42 -7.06
N GLY A 284 -27.34 1.50 -6.32
CA GLY A 284 -27.84 0.14 -6.10
C GLY A 284 -27.05 -0.95 -6.84
N HIS A 285 -25.93 -0.60 -7.47
CA HIS A 285 -25.07 -1.58 -8.11
C HIS A 285 -23.82 -1.84 -7.27
N ALA A 286 -23.32 -3.08 -7.35
CA ALA A 286 -22.14 -3.54 -6.62
C ALA A 286 -21.34 -4.57 -7.45
N ILE A 287 -20.03 -4.56 -7.29
CA ILE A 287 -19.12 -5.60 -7.80
C ILE A 287 -18.66 -6.45 -6.62
N LEU A 288 -18.85 -7.77 -6.77
CA LEU A 288 -18.42 -8.76 -5.77
C LEU A 288 -17.18 -9.49 -6.30
N THR A 289 -16.03 -9.06 -5.83
CA THR A 289 -14.70 -9.61 -6.13
C THR A 289 -13.72 -9.11 -5.08
N ASP A 290 -12.45 -9.35 -5.27
CA ASP A 290 -11.34 -8.62 -4.66
C ASP A 290 -10.23 -8.43 -5.71
N ASP A 291 -9.30 -7.56 -5.42
CA ASP A 291 -8.05 -7.38 -6.16
C ASP A 291 -6.88 -7.60 -5.19
N ALA A 292 -5.79 -8.16 -5.68
CA ALA A 292 -4.64 -8.51 -4.85
C ALA A 292 -3.89 -7.30 -4.27
N ASN A 293 -4.07 -6.11 -4.86
CA ASN A 293 -3.43 -4.88 -4.42
C ASN A 293 -4.05 -4.36 -3.11
N ILE A 294 -3.23 -3.80 -2.24
CA ILE A 294 -3.65 -3.34 -0.91
C ILE A 294 -3.83 -1.80 -0.95
N PRO A 295 -4.96 -1.29 -0.43
CA PRO A 295 -6.02 -1.97 0.32
C PRO A 295 -6.89 -2.89 -0.53
N SER A 296 -7.17 -4.08 -0.01
CA SER A 296 -8.12 -5.06 -0.52
C SER A 296 -9.15 -5.39 0.55
N LEU A 297 -10.26 -6.04 0.19
CA LEU A 297 -11.21 -6.51 1.20
C LEU A 297 -10.57 -7.53 2.14
N LEU A 298 -9.66 -8.36 1.62
CA LEU A 298 -8.90 -9.31 2.43
C LEU A 298 -8.01 -8.61 3.46
N SER A 299 -7.50 -7.41 3.14
CA SER A 299 -6.60 -6.65 4.00
C SER A 299 -7.29 -5.85 5.11
N ALA A 300 -8.62 -5.85 5.19
CA ALA A 300 -9.35 -4.98 6.13
C ALA A 300 -8.85 -5.05 7.60
N PRO A 301 -8.50 -6.21 8.17
CA PRO A 301 -7.88 -6.27 9.50
C PRO A 301 -6.43 -5.73 9.52
N TYR A 302 -5.65 -5.99 8.49
CA TYR A 302 -4.26 -5.55 8.40
C TYR A 302 -4.13 -4.02 8.34
N ILE A 303 -5.03 -3.35 7.62
CA ILE A 303 -5.08 -1.89 7.54
C ILE A 303 -5.73 -1.24 8.78
N GLY A 304 -6.16 -2.02 9.78
CA GLY A 304 -6.72 -1.50 11.03
C GLY A 304 -8.22 -1.18 11.01
N TYR A 305 -8.93 -1.48 9.91
CA TYR A 305 -10.36 -1.16 9.80
C TYR A 305 -11.25 -2.04 10.65
N THR A 306 -10.91 -3.31 10.79
CA THR A 306 -11.70 -4.29 11.56
C THR A 306 -10.79 -5.34 12.19
N THR A 307 -11.37 -6.33 12.87
CA THR A 307 -10.62 -7.44 13.43
C THR A 307 -10.76 -8.70 12.59
N PRO A 308 -9.79 -9.64 12.64
CA PRO A 308 -9.92 -10.92 11.93
C PRO A 308 -11.14 -11.75 12.33
N ASN A 309 -11.76 -11.47 13.48
CA ASN A 309 -12.93 -12.20 13.99
C ASN A 309 -14.26 -11.48 13.72
N ASP A 310 -14.24 -10.34 13.06
CA ASP A 310 -15.47 -9.64 12.68
C ASP A 310 -16.35 -10.51 11.77
N ARG A 311 -17.67 -10.49 12.01
CA ARG A 311 -18.62 -11.36 11.31
C ARG A 311 -18.70 -11.07 9.82
N TYR A 312 -18.78 -9.78 9.44
CA TYR A 312 -18.90 -9.39 8.04
C TYR A 312 -17.60 -9.63 7.29
N TYR A 313 -16.47 -9.37 7.95
CA TYR A 313 -15.16 -9.71 7.43
C TYR A 313 -15.00 -11.23 7.22
N GLN A 314 -15.36 -12.05 8.21
CA GLN A 314 -15.28 -13.51 8.08
C GLN A 314 -16.18 -14.06 6.96
N ASN A 315 -17.37 -13.49 6.77
CA ASN A 315 -18.22 -13.84 5.65
C ASN A 315 -17.58 -13.46 4.31
N THR A 316 -17.02 -12.23 4.23
CA THR A 316 -16.33 -11.72 3.06
C THR A 316 -15.10 -12.59 2.76
N ARG A 317 -14.26 -12.86 3.75
CA ARG A 317 -13.06 -13.68 3.60
C ARG A 317 -13.37 -15.08 3.05
N ARG A 318 -14.45 -15.74 3.53
CA ARG A 318 -14.89 -17.05 3.00
C ARG A 318 -15.33 -16.97 1.53
N PHE A 319 -15.93 -15.86 1.11
CA PHE A 319 -16.26 -15.62 -0.28
C PHE A 319 -14.97 -15.41 -1.10
N LEU A 320 -14.09 -14.52 -0.65
CA LEU A 320 -12.88 -14.13 -1.37
C LEU A 320 -11.92 -15.31 -1.63
N LEU A 321 -11.79 -16.22 -0.65
CA LEU A 321 -10.93 -17.40 -0.72
C LEU A 321 -11.69 -18.64 -1.25
N SER A 322 -12.62 -18.43 -2.18
CA SER A 322 -13.39 -19.49 -2.82
C SER A 322 -13.54 -19.25 -4.32
N SER A 323 -13.94 -20.28 -5.05
CA SER A 323 -14.24 -20.19 -6.48
C SER A 323 -15.42 -19.30 -6.86
N ASP A 324 -16.17 -18.79 -5.88
CA ASP A 324 -17.23 -17.82 -6.12
C ASP A 324 -16.68 -16.38 -6.32
N ASN A 325 -15.44 -16.14 -5.88
CA ASN A 325 -14.70 -14.92 -6.22
C ASN A 325 -14.07 -15.09 -7.63
N PRO A 326 -14.44 -14.26 -8.61
CA PRO A 326 -13.94 -14.38 -9.97
C PRO A 326 -12.43 -14.14 -10.10
N SER A 327 -11.80 -13.50 -9.12
CA SER A 327 -10.35 -13.24 -9.08
C SER A 327 -9.57 -14.30 -8.29
N PHE A 328 -10.25 -15.36 -7.79
CA PHE A 328 -9.57 -16.44 -7.08
C PHE A 328 -9.21 -17.57 -8.03
N TYR A 329 -7.93 -17.86 -8.12
CA TYR A 329 -7.36 -18.86 -9.02
C TYR A 329 -6.69 -19.99 -8.24
N GLN A 330 -6.57 -21.15 -8.88
CA GLN A 330 -5.92 -22.33 -8.33
C GLN A 330 -5.15 -23.06 -9.41
N GLY A 331 -3.88 -23.32 -9.15
CA GLY A 331 -3.00 -24.15 -9.97
C GLY A 331 -2.36 -25.29 -9.17
N GLU A 332 -1.30 -25.88 -9.74
CA GLU A 332 -0.57 -26.99 -9.12
C GLU A 332 0.33 -26.54 -7.96
N VAL A 333 0.87 -25.31 -8.02
CA VAL A 333 1.84 -24.80 -7.04
C VAL A 333 1.17 -23.95 -5.95
N ALA A 334 0.21 -23.12 -6.36
CA ALA A 334 -0.44 -22.19 -5.44
C ALA A 334 -1.92 -21.96 -5.79
N ARG A 335 -2.66 -21.41 -4.83
CA ARG A 335 -4.00 -20.85 -5.02
C ARG A 335 -4.07 -19.48 -4.36
N GLY A 336 -4.82 -18.55 -4.91
CA GLY A 336 -4.93 -17.22 -4.31
C GLY A 336 -5.66 -16.23 -5.22
N ILE A 337 -5.65 -14.97 -4.81
CA ILE A 337 -6.30 -13.88 -5.52
C ILE A 337 -5.30 -13.27 -6.50
N GLY A 338 -5.75 -13.01 -7.72
CA GLY A 338 -5.05 -12.27 -8.74
C GLY A 338 -5.50 -10.82 -8.83
N SER A 339 -5.10 -10.16 -9.91
CA SER A 339 -5.52 -8.80 -10.23
C SER A 339 -5.92 -8.70 -11.70
N PHE A 340 -6.86 -7.82 -12.01
CA PHE A 340 -7.21 -7.50 -13.40
C PHE A 340 -6.07 -6.80 -14.15
N HIS A 341 -5.07 -6.30 -13.42
CA HIS A 341 -3.89 -5.62 -13.94
C HIS A 341 -2.91 -6.55 -14.67
N THR A 342 -2.87 -7.82 -14.31
CA THR A 342 -1.90 -8.80 -14.81
C THR A 342 -2.60 -9.92 -15.59
N PRO A 343 -1.87 -10.85 -16.23
CA PRO A 343 -2.49 -11.92 -17.00
C PRO A 343 -3.57 -12.67 -16.21
N ASP A 344 -4.65 -13.01 -16.90
CA ASP A 344 -5.76 -13.76 -16.33
C ASP A 344 -5.29 -15.10 -15.75
N HIS A 345 -5.89 -15.54 -14.64
CA HIS A 345 -5.51 -16.73 -13.87
C HIS A 345 -4.16 -16.66 -13.13
N TRP A 346 -3.46 -15.53 -13.13
CA TRP A 346 -2.22 -15.37 -12.38
C TRP A 346 -2.50 -14.88 -10.95
N ILE A 347 -1.68 -15.34 -10.01
CA ILE A 347 -1.81 -15.03 -8.58
C ILE A 347 -0.77 -13.98 -8.20
N TRP A 348 -1.14 -13.11 -7.26
CA TRP A 348 -0.23 -12.13 -6.69
C TRP A 348 0.28 -12.59 -5.33
N PRO A 349 1.59 -12.56 -5.08
CA PRO A 349 2.16 -12.83 -3.76
C PRO A 349 1.61 -11.93 -2.67
N LEU A 350 1.26 -10.66 -2.99
CA LEU A 350 0.63 -9.74 -2.03
C LEU A 350 -0.64 -10.33 -1.41
N ALA A 351 -1.52 -10.92 -2.21
CA ALA A 351 -2.75 -11.52 -1.70
C ALA A 351 -2.49 -12.79 -0.87
N LEU A 352 -1.50 -13.61 -1.26
CA LEU A 352 -1.09 -14.76 -0.45
C LEU A 352 -0.54 -14.33 0.91
N ILE A 353 0.35 -13.33 0.93
CA ILE A 353 0.90 -12.79 2.19
C ILE A 353 -0.23 -12.22 3.04
N MET A 354 -1.19 -11.53 2.43
CA MET A 354 -2.33 -10.96 3.14
C MET A 354 -3.25 -12.04 3.71
N GLU A 355 -3.47 -13.16 3.01
CA GLU A 355 -4.16 -14.33 3.55
C GLU A 355 -3.48 -14.82 4.84
N GLY A 356 -2.14 -14.87 4.85
CA GLY A 356 -1.34 -15.29 6.00
C GLY A 356 -1.34 -14.28 7.16
N LEU A 357 -1.22 -12.98 6.87
CA LEU A 357 -1.24 -11.91 7.88
C LEU A 357 -2.59 -11.81 8.60
N THR A 358 -3.68 -12.11 7.89
CA THR A 358 -5.04 -12.08 8.43
C THR A 358 -5.56 -13.45 8.89
N ALA A 359 -4.73 -14.50 8.80
CA ALA A 359 -5.08 -15.84 9.25
C ALA A 359 -5.18 -15.93 10.77
N THR A 360 -6.19 -16.64 11.25
CA THR A 360 -6.44 -16.85 12.69
C THR A 360 -5.84 -18.16 13.22
N THR A 361 -5.32 -19.01 12.34
CA THR A 361 -4.73 -20.31 12.72
C THR A 361 -3.28 -20.45 12.25
N SER A 362 -2.45 -21.11 13.06
CA SER A 362 -1.06 -21.38 12.69
C SER A 362 -0.94 -22.31 11.47
N SER A 363 -1.91 -23.22 11.26
CA SER A 363 -1.93 -24.09 10.08
C SER A 363 -2.05 -23.30 8.80
N GLU A 364 -2.99 -22.35 8.74
CA GLU A 364 -3.20 -21.51 7.57
C GLU A 364 -1.96 -20.64 7.27
N LYS A 365 -1.34 -20.06 8.30
CA LYS A 365 -0.08 -19.30 8.15
C LYS A 365 1.04 -20.16 7.56
N GLN A 366 1.14 -21.41 7.99
CA GLN A 366 2.14 -22.35 7.48
C GLN A 366 1.84 -22.80 6.05
N ASP A 367 0.56 -22.99 5.71
CA ASP A 367 0.12 -23.33 4.35
C ASP A 367 0.44 -22.19 3.37
N VAL A 368 0.17 -20.95 3.77
CA VAL A 368 0.55 -19.74 3.01
C VAL A 368 2.06 -19.64 2.83
N LEU A 369 2.83 -19.81 3.91
CA LEU A 369 4.30 -19.80 3.81
C LEU A 369 4.81 -20.87 2.83
N THR A 370 4.22 -22.06 2.84
CA THR A 370 4.59 -23.14 1.90
C THR A 370 4.36 -22.76 0.45
N GLN A 371 3.24 -22.09 0.17
CA GLN A 371 2.93 -21.60 -1.19
C GLN A 371 3.87 -20.47 -1.61
N LEU A 372 4.18 -19.52 -0.71
CA LEU A 372 5.13 -18.44 -0.98
C LEU A 372 6.54 -18.96 -1.28
N LEU A 373 7.02 -19.96 -0.54
CA LEU A 373 8.30 -20.59 -0.82
C LEU A 373 8.29 -21.35 -2.16
N ALA A 374 7.17 -21.96 -2.50
CA ALA A 374 7.03 -22.67 -3.78
C ALA A 374 6.88 -21.72 -4.97
N SER A 375 6.50 -20.45 -4.76
CA SER A 375 6.38 -19.43 -5.80
C SER A 375 7.69 -18.72 -6.14
N ASP A 376 8.79 -18.97 -5.42
CA ASP A 376 10.13 -18.46 -5.76
C ASP A 376 10.60 -19.06 -7.12
N PRO A 377 10.87 -18.24 -8.15
CA PRO A 377 11.38 -18.75 -9.44
C PRO A 377 12.84 -19.19 -9.37
N GLY A 378 13.55 -18.93 -8.27
CA GLY A 378 14.94 -19.31 -8.01
C GLY A 378 15.89 -18.15 -7.80
N ASP A 379 15.39 -16.94 -7.66
CA ASP A 379 16.18 -15.72 -7.35
C ASP A 379 15.97 -15.21 -5.92
N HIS A 380 15.14 -15.90 -5.14
CA HIS A 380 14.81 -15.60 -3.75
C HIS A 380 14.00 -14.32 -3.54
N LEU A 381 13.31 -13.83 -4.56
CA LEU A 381 12.40 -12.67 -4.52
C LEU A 381 10.97 -13.08 -4.91
N LEU A 382 10.05 -12.28 -4.49
CA LEU A 382 8.66 -12.34 -4.92
C LEU A 382 8.42 -11.24 -5.96
N HIS A 383 7.69 -11.59 -7.00
CA HIS A 383 7.36 -10.72 -8.11
C HIS A 383 5.93 -10.19 -8.02
N GLU A 384 5.51 -9.36 -8.98
CA GLU A 384 4.18 -8.77 -8.99
C GLU A 384 3.09 -9.83 -9.06
N SER A 385 3.14 -10.70 -10.10
CA SER A 385 2.25 -11.86 -10.24
C SER A 385 2.99 -13.04 -10.85
N PHE A 386 2.46 -14.25 -10.68
CA PHE A 386 3.04 -15.48 -11.24
C PHE A 386 1.95 -16.44 -11.69
N ASP A 387 2.31 -17.29 -12.66
CA ASP A 387 1.48 -18.41 -13.09
C ASP A 387 1.42 -19.48 -11.99
N PRO A 388 0.24 -19.80 -11.43
CA PRO A 388 0.12 -20.74 -10.32
C PRO A 388 0.48 -22.21 -10.66
N ASP A 389 0.71 -22.53 -11.93
CA ASP A 389 1.20 -23.83 -12.38
C ASP A 389 2.72 -23.83 -12.64
N ASP A 390 3.31 -22.66 -12.99
CA ASP A 390 4.74 -22.50 -13.26
C ASP A 390 5.25 -21.14 -12.76
N PRO A 391 5.76 -21.04 -11.53
CA PRO A 391 6.26 -19.78 -10.95
C PRO A 391 7.43 -19.14 -11.68
N LYS A 392 8.08 -19.81 -12.61
CA LYS A 392 9.10 -19.21 -13.48
C LYS A 392 8.50 -18.26 -14.52
N ARG A 393 7.20 -18.27 -14.64
CA ARG A 393 6.43 -17.33 -15.46
C ARG A 393 5.83 -16.28 -14.53
N PHE A 394 6.41 -15.10 -14.50
CA PHE A 394 6.01 -14.01 -13.62
C PHE A 394 6.04 -12.67 -14.35
N THR A 395 5.36 -11.66 -13.78
CA THR A 395 5.43 -10.26 -14.23
C THR A 395 6.40 -9.49 -13.36
N ARG A 396 7.09 -8.52 -13.95
CA ARG A 396 8.06 -7.60 -13.36
C ARG A 396 9.23 -8.31 -12.65
N GLU A 397 10.42 -8.12 -13.17
CA GLU A 397 11.64 -8.71 -12.59
C GLU A 397 12.03 -8.05 -11.26
N ASP A 398 11.67 -6.78 -11.06
CA ASP A 398 11.97 -6.02 -9.86
C ASP A 398 10.71 -5.27 -9.38
N PHE A 399 10.15 -5.70 -8.25
CA PHE A 399 8.98 -5.13 -7.63
C PHE A 399 9.10 -5.22 -6.10
N GLY A 400 9.36 -4.09 -5.43
CA GLY A 400 9.75 -4.09 -4.01
C GLY A 400 8.62 -4.37 -3.01
N TRP A 401 7.36 -4.10 -3.37
CA TRP A 401 6.24 -4.20 -2.43
C TRP A 401 6.01 -5.62 -1.87
N PRO A 402 5.90 -6.70 -2.68
CA PRO A 402 5.70 -8.03 -2.13
C PRO A 402 6.86 -8.49 -1.25
N ASN A 403 8.09 -8.07 -1.55
CA ASN A 403 9.27 -8.39 -0.74
C ASN A 403 9.24 -7.69 0.63
N ALA A 404 8.85 -6.42 0.66
CA ALA A 404 8.65 -5.69 1.90
C ALA A 404 7.56 -6.35 2.76
N LEU A 405 6.40 -6.68 2.17
CA LEU A 405 5.30 -7.33 2.89
C LEU A 405 5.64 -8.74 3.36
N PHE A 406 6.42 -9.51 2.57
CA PHE A 406 6.93 -10.82 2.98
C PHE A 406 7.86 -10.71 4.19
N SER A 407 8.70 -9.68 4.23
CA SER A 407 9.56 -9.41 5.38
C SER A 407 8.73 -9.14 6.64
N GLU A 408 7.67 -8.34 6.55
CA GLU A 408 6.74 -8.09 7.65
C GLU A 408 6.04 -9.38 8.11
N PHE A 409 5.59 -10.21 7.17
CA PHE A 409 4.96 -11.49 7.45
C PHE A 409 5.88 -12.43 8.24
N VAL A 410 7.14 -12.56 7.82
CA VAL A 410 8.12 -13.39 8.52
C VAL A 410 8.44 -12.84 9.91
N LEU A 411 8.65 -11.53 10.02
CA LEU A 411 8.98 -10.87 11.29
C LEU A 411 7.85 -11.04 12.33
N THR A 412 6.60 -10.83 11.92
CA THR A 412 5.46 -10.90 12.83
C THR A 412 5.02 -12.32 13.12
N GLN A 413 4.87 -13.16 12.10
CA GLN A 413 4.21 -14.46 12.24
C GLN A 413 5.17 -15.59 12.63
N PHE A 414 6.46 -15.45 12.35
CA PHE A 414 7.46 -16.51 12.58
C PHE A 414 8.62 -16.11 13.50
N GLN A 415 8.86 -14.81 13.70
CA GLN A 415 9.86 -14.31 14.65
C GLN A 415 9.24 -13.70 15.91
N GLY A 416 7.93 -13.56 15.98
CA GLY A 416 7.22 -13.04 17.15
C GLY A 416 7.45 -11.57 17.41
N GLN A 417 7.83 -10.80 16.40
CA GLN A 417 7.83 -9.34 16.52
C GLN A 417 6.38 -8.85 16.72
N PRO A 418 6.16 -7.85 17.57
CA PRO A 418 4.83 -7.26 17.73
C PRO A 418 4.39 -6.66 16.41
N GLU A 419 3.08 -6.69 16.14
CA GLU A 419 2.53 -6.02 14.96
C GLU A 419 2.86 -4.52 14.99
N ILE A 420 3.10 -3.95 13.80
CA ILE A 420 3.28 -2.51 13.63
C ILE A 420 1.97 -1.83 14.00
N PRO A 421 2.00 -0.79 14.85
CA PRO A 421 0.78 -0.08 15.21
C PRO A 421 0.02 0.40 13.97
N MET A 422 -1.29 0.20 13.97
CA MET A 422 -2.26 0.74 13.02
C MET A 422 -3.30 1.52 13.79
N GLY A 423 -3.98 2.44 13.11
CA GLY A 423 -5.05 3.24 13.70
C GLY A 423 -6.12 2.38 14.37
N ASP A 424 -6.72 2.91 15.42
CA ASP A 424 -7.75 2.23 16.20
C ASP A 424 -9.15 2.71 15.73
N THR A 425 -9.95 1.76 15.29
CA THR A 425 -11.35 1.97 14.89
C THR A 425 -12.35 1.41 15.92
N SER A 426 -11.89 1.07 17.12
CA SER A 426 -12.72 0.46 18.16
C SER A 426 -13.85 1.37 18.68
N ASP A 427 -13.74 2.68 18.44
CA ASP A 427 -14.78 3.68 18.75
C ASP A 427 -15.90 3.75 17.70
N LEU A 428 -15.75 3.06 16.55
CA LEU A 428 -16.75 3.06 15.51
C LEU A 428 -17.86 2.05 15.80
N GLU A 429 -19.10 2.51 15.64
CA GLU A 429 -20.25 1.60 15.68
C GLU A 429 -20.32 0.80 14.37
N PHE A 430 -20.05 -0.50 14.43
CA PHE A 430 -20.37 -1.44 13.37
C PHE A 430 -21.83 -1.87 13.51
N ARG A 431 -22.55 -1.99 12.40
CA ARG A 431 -23.99 -2.35 12.37
C ARG A 431 -24.23 -3.60 13.24
N SER A 432 -24.87 -3.41 14.40
CA SER A 432 -25.48 -4.51 15.14
C SER A 432 -26.81 -4.84 14.49
N GLU A 433 -27.04 -6.09 14.12
CA GLU A 433 -28.39 -6.55 13.74
C GLU A 433 -29.38 -6.42 14.88
#